data_05a6426717f88a948ca4e35d5c32a1e7
#
_entry.id   05a6426717f88a948ca4e35d5c32a1e7
#
_cell.length_a   1.000
_cell.length_b   1.000
_cell.length_c   1.000
_cell.angle_alpha   90.00
_cell.angle_beta   90.00
_cell.angle_gamma   90.00
#
_symmetry.space_group_name_H-M   'P 1'
#
loop_
_entity.id
_entity.type
_entity.pdbx_description
1 polymer ?
#
loop_
_entity_poly.entity_id
_entity_poly.type
_entity_poly.pdbx_seq_one_letter_code
_entity_poly.pdbx_strand_id
1 'polypeptide(L)'
;LGLYCGLRREEILGLKWDCVFLDAQAPYLSVRRAWHTEHNRPVVLDELKTKASRRDIPIPCPLADCLRATKEKSSSEFVIANSDGEPLSYTQFQRLWKYITTRSTKERTYVRYINGQKIRHTITPVLGEKAAHNSTVIYSLDFQVTPHQLRHTYITNLIYAGVDPKTVQYLAGHENSKVTMDIYAKVKYNNPDVLSAVVNNALSSVYGNSVNS
;
A
#
# COMPACT_ATOMS: atom_id res chain seq x y z
N LEU A 1 -4.10 0.48 1.47
CA LEU A 1 -3.51 -0.25 2.60
C LEU A 1 -2.00 -0.08 2.63
N GLY A 2 -1.23 -0.55 1.62
CA GLY A 2 0.24 -0.44 1.60
C GLY A 2 0.76 1.00 1.70
N LEU A 3 0.18 1.92 0.92
CA LEU A 3 0.57 3.34 0.89
C LEU A 3 0.10 4.14 2.12
N TYR A 4 -1.11 3.87 2.60
CA TYR A 4 -1.75 4.67 3.66
C TYR A 4 -1.59 4.11 5.07
N CYS A 5 -1.28 2.82 5.19
CA CYS A 5 -1.10 2.12 6.48
C CYS A 5 0.22 1.35 6.58
N GLY A 6 1.03 1.37 5.54
CA GLY A 6 2.34 0.71 5.53
C GLY A 6 2.29 -0.81 5.72
N LEU A 7 1.17 -1.46 5.41
CA LEU A 7 1.04 -2.91 5.55
C LEU A 7 1.98 -3.66 4.60
N ARG A 8 2.51 -4.79 5.07
CA ARG A 8 3.20 -5.77 4.22
C ARG A 8 2.18 -6.46 3.30
N ARG A 9 2.63 -6.98 2.17
CA ARG A 9 1.76 -7.74 1.24
C ARG A 9 1.03 -8.87 1.96
N GLU A 10 1.72 -9.63 2.77
CA GLU A 10 1.17 -10.76 3.52
C GLU A 10 0.12 -10.31 4.56
N GLU A 11 0.33 -9.14 5.18
CA GLU A 11 -0.62 -8.52 6.10
C GLU A 11 -1.87 -8.01 5.34
N ILE A 12 -1.69 -7.45 4.13
CA ILE A 12 -2.81 -6.99 3.28
C ILE A 12 -3.68 -8.18 2.84
N LEU A 13 -3.05 -9.26 2.38
CA LEU A 13 -3.77 -10.43 1.86
C LEU A 13 -4.42 -11.27 2.98
N GLY A 14 -3.92 -11.16 4.20
CA GLY A 14 -4.48 -11.82 5.39
C GLY A 14 -5.45 -10.95 6.20
N LEU A 15 -5.70 -9.70 5.78
CA LEU A 15 -6.55 -8.77 6.52
C LEU A 15 -8.02 -9.17 6.40
N LYS A 16 -8.68 -9.37 7.56
CA LYS A 16 -10.11 -9.60 7.67
C LYS A 16 -10.84 -8.36 8.18
N TRP A 17 -12.13 -8.27 7.88
CA TRP A 17 -12.97 -7.16 8.31
C TRP A 17 -13.16 -7.06 9.82
N ASP A 18 -13.00 -8.17 10.56
CA ASP A 18 -13.02 -8.18 12.03
C ASP A 18 -11.86 -7.40 12.68
N CYS A 19 -10.82 -7.11 11.89
CA CYS A 19 -9.66 -6.31 12.31
C CYS A 19 -9.68 -4.88 11.75
N VAL A 20 -10.79 -4.42 11.17
CA VAL A 20 -10.94 -3.07 10.59
C VAL A 20 -12.07 -2.32 11.29
N PHE A 21 -11.71 -1.35 12.12
CA PHE A 21 -12.61 -0.62 13.02
C PHE A 21 -12.92 0.77 12.44
N LEU A 22 -13.91 0.83 11.53
CA LEU A 22 -14.26 2.05 10.80
C LEU A 22 -15.19 2.98 11.58
N ASP A 23 -15.93 2.44 12.55
CA ASP A 23 -16.92 3.17 13.34
C ASP A 23 -16.33 3.74 14.64
N ALA A 24 -15.04 3.51 14.90
CA ALA A 24 -14.33 4.11 16.01
C ALA A 24 -14.20 5.64 15.81
N GLN A 25 -14.10 6.41 16.90
CA GLN A 25 -13.87 7.85 16.85
C GLN A 25 -12.65 8.22 15.99
N ALA A 26 -11.59 7.42 16.06
CA ALA A 26 -10.45 7.44 15.16
C ALA A 26 -10.38 6.06 14.47
N PRO A 27 -10.75 5.93 13.20
CA PRO A 27 -10.69 4.66 12.49
C PRO A 27 -9.29 4.06 12.51
N TYR A 28 -9.20 2.76 12.75
CA TYR A 28 -7.93 2.03 12.78
C TYR A 28 -8.10 0.59 12.29
N LEU A 29 -7.00 -0.07 11.99
CA LEU A 29 -6.93 -1.49 11.73
C LEU A 29 -5.91 -2.16 12.65
N SER A 30 -6.18 -3.43 12.99
CA SER A 30 -5.30 -4.27 13.78
C SER A 30 -4.60 -5.31 12.90
N VAL A 31 -3.29 -5.32 12.87
CA VAL A 31 -2.53 -6.37 12.21
C VAL A 31 -2.42 -7.57 13.16
N ARG A 32 -3.14 -8.64 12.84
CA ARG A 32 -3.20 -9.85 13.67
C ARG A 32 -2.85 -11.12 12.93
N ARG A 33 -2.98 -11.10 11.60
CA ARG A 33 -2.86 -12.26 10.71
C ARG A 33 -1.89 -11.97 9.59
N ALA A 34 -1.33 -13.03 9.05
CA ALA A 34 -0.54 -12.96 7.83
C ALA A 34 -0.91 -14.10 6.87
N TRP A 35 -0.92 -13.74 5.61
CA TRP A 35 -1.12 -14.66 4.50
C TRP A 35 0.19 -15.40 4.19
N HIS A 36 0.09 -16.69 3.93
CA HIS A 36 1.18 -17.57 3.51
C HIS A 36 0.74 -18.46 2.35
N THR A 37 1.68 -19.14 1.76
CA THR A 37 1.42 -20.18 0.76
C THR A 37 1.90 -21.53 1.30
N GLU A 38 0.98 -22.47 1.41
CA GLU A 38 1.27 -23.87 1.72
C GLU A 38 0.80 -24.75 0.57
N HIS A 39 1.70 -25.58 0.02
CA HIS A 39 1.39 -26.45 -1.13
C HIS A 39 0.66 -25.71 -2.29
N ASN A 40 1.12 -24.51 -2.62
CA ASN A 40 0.51 -23.61 -3.62
C ASN A 40 -0.91 -23.11 -3.29
N ARG A 41 -1.39 -23.29 -2.07
CA ARG A 41 -2.70 -22.79 -1.61
C ARG A 41 -2.49 -21.61 -0.66
N PRO A 42 -3.38 -20.61 -0.70
CA PRO A 42 -3.34 -19.52 0.27
C PRO A 42 -3.79 -20.03 1.63
N VAL A 43 -3.04 -19.68 2.67
CA VAL A 43 -3.36 -19.95 4.07
C VAL A 43 -3.21 -18.65 4.85
N VAL A 44 -4.15 -18.33 5.71
CA VAL A 44 -4.08 -17.18 6.60
C VAL A 44 -3.95 -17.67 8.02
N LEU A 45 -2.83 -17.34 8.64
CA LEU A 45 -2.50 -17.75 9.99
C LEU A 45 -2.73 -16.60 10.98
N ASP A 46 -3.27 -16.92 12.16
CA ASP A 46 -3.41 -15.99 13.29
C ASP A 46 -2.07 -15.70 13.98
N GLU A 47 -1.00 -16.31 13.50
CA GLU A 47 0.35 -16.10 13.96
C GLU A 47 1.11 -15.14 13.05
N LEU A 48 1.81 -14.20 13.68
CA LEU A 48 2.69 -13.26 13.01
C LEU A 48 4.14 -13.66 13.28
N LYS A 49 5.01 -13.41 12.31
CA LYS A 49 6.43 -13.77 12.40
C LYS A 49 7.12 -13.22 13.65
N THR A 50 6.68 -12.05 14.14
CA THR A 50 7.24 -11.40 15.32
C THR A 50 6.16 -10.73 16.15
N LYS A 51 6.41 -10.56 17.46
CA LYS A 51 5.52 -9.80 18.34
C LYS A 51 5.34 -8.35 17.89
N ALA A 52 6.38 -7.73 17.36
CA ALA A 52 6.35 -6.35 16.84
C ALA A 52 5.45 -6.19 15.60
N SER A 53 5.13 -7.27 14.89
CA SER A 53 4.20 -7.24 13.78
C SER A 53 2.76 -7.00 14.22
N ARG A 54 2.38 -7.39 15.45
CA ARG A 54 1.05 -7.16 16.02
C ARG A 54 0.95 -5.70 16.48
N ARG A 55 0.09 -4.94 15.81
CA ARG A 55 -0.02 -3.50 16.03
C ARG A 55 -1.34 -2.95 15.52
N ASP A 56 -1.74 -1.80 16.06
CA ASP A 56 -2.89 -1.04 15.60
C ASP A 56 -2.40 0.16 14.79
N ILE A 57 -3.00 0.38 13.62
CA ILE A 57 -2.57 1.42 12.67
C ILE A 57 -3.77 2.32 12.39
N PRO A 58 -3.67 3.65 12.63
CA PRO A 58 -4.71 4.60 12.25
C PRO A 58 -4.97 4.57 10.73
N ILE A 59 -6.24 4.66 10.35
CA ILE A 59 -6.68 4.71 8.96
C ILE A 59 -6.97 6.17 8.61
N PRO A 60 -6.27 6.77 7.63
CA PRO A 60 -6.61 8.11 7.14
C PRO A 60 -7.99 8.17 6.51
N CYS A 61 -8.69 9.31 6.65
CA CYS A 61 -10.06 9.48 6.17
C CYS A 61 -10.32 9.00 4.74
N PRO A 62 -9.48 9.33 3.72
CA PRO A 62 -9.73 8.87 2.36
C PRO A 62 -9.72 7.35 2.22
N LEU A 63 -8.90 6.64 3.01
CA LEU A 63 -8.88 5.19 3.01
C LEU A 63 -10.06 4.62 3.81
N ALA A 64 -10.46 5.26 4.91
CA ALA A 64 -11.62 4.83 5.69
C ALA A 64 -12.91 4.85 4.84
N ASP A 65 -13.12 5.92 4.06
CA ASP A 65 -14.27 6.04 3.18
C ASP A 65 -14.27 4.98 2.08
N CYS A 66 -13.11 4.74 1.47
CA CYS A 66 -12.93 3.66 0.50
C CYS A 66 -13.25 2.29 1.11
N LEU A 67 -12.78 2.03 2.34
CA LEU A 67 -13.03 0.75 3.02
C LEU A 67 -14.50 0.58 3.42
N ARG A 68 -15.22 1.65 3.85
CA ARG A 68 -16.66 1.59 4.10
C ARG A 68 -17.42 1.20 2.85
N ALA A 69 -17.19 1.91 1.74
CA ALA A 69 -17.84 1.61 0.46
C ALA A 69 -17.51 0.20 -0.07
N THR A 70 -16.32 -0.32 0.29
CA THR A 70 -15.93 -1.69 -0.08
C THR A 70 -16.61 -2.71 0.81
N LYS A 71 -16.69 -2.46 2.12
CA LYS A 71 -17.33 -3.35 3.11
C LYS A 71 -18.81 -3.58 2.81
N GLU A 72 -19.53 -2.51 2.42
CA GLU A 72 -20.94 -2.58 2.04
C GLU A 72 -21.21 -3.53 0.87
N LYS A 73 -20.24 -3.70 -0.03
CA LYS A 73 -20.35 -4.56 -1.23
C LYS A 73 -19.71 -5.93 -1.05
N SER A 74 -19.03 -6.16 0.06
CA SER A 74 -18.28 -7.39 0.31
C SER A 74 -19.14 -8.41 1.03
N SER A 75 -19.18 -9.63 0.51
CA SER A 75 -19.72 -10.81 1.20
C SER A 75 -18.64 -11.69 1.83
N SER A 76 -17.36 -11.35 1.64
CA SER A 76 -16.23 -12.09 2.18
C SER A 76 -15.86 -11.59 3.58
N GLU A 77 -15.30 -12.47 4.39
CA GLU A 77 -14.64 -12.08 5.65
C GLU A 77 -13.32 -11.33 5.41
N PHE A 78 -12.69 -11.50 4.24
CA PHE A 78 -11.43 -10.84 3.87
C PHE A 78 -11.68 -9.49 3.22
N VAL A 79 -10.82 -8.52 3.53
CA VAL A 79 -10.84 -7.19 2.90
C VAL A 79 -10.48 -7.29 1.41
N ILE A 80 -9.57 -8.22 1.07
CA ILE A 80 -9.19 -8.55 -0.30
C ILE A 80 -9.41 -10.04 -0.52
N ALA A 81 -10.38 -10.37 -1.34
CA ALA A 81 -10.79 -11.73 -1.64
C ALA A 81 -10.87 -12.02 -3.14
N ASN A 82 -10.92 -13.28 -3.50
CA ASN A 82 -11.28 -13.75 -4.84
C ASN A 82 -12.80 -13.72 -5.04
N SER A 83 -13.29 -14.19 -6.20
CA SER A 83 -14.72 -14.27 -6.51
C SER A 83 -15.52 -15.19 -5.59
N ASP A 84 -14.86 -16.13 -4.95
CA ASP A 84 -15.48 -17.14 -4.07
C ASP A 84 -15.48 -16.68 -2.60
N GLY A 85 -14.96 -15.49 -2.32
CA GLY A 85 -14.84 -14.92 -0.98
C GLY A 85 -13.60 -15.37 -0.21
N GLU A 86 -12.71 -16.14 -0.83
CA GLU A 86 -11.53 -16.75 -0.24
C GLU A 86 -10.28 -15.87 -0.44
N PRO A 87 -9.20 -16.06 0.34
CA PRO A 87 -7.94 -15.35 0.15
C PRO A 87 -7.38 -15.53 -1.26
N LEU A 88 -6.77 -14.49 -1.81
CA LEU A 88 -6.10 -14.58 -3.11
C LEU A 88 -4.94 -15.58 -3.07
N SER A 89 -4.84 -16.42 -4.08
CA SER A 89 -3.60 -17.17 -4.34
C SER A 89 -2.49 -16.20 -4.80
N TYR A 90 -1.22 -16.65 -4.71
CA TYR A 90 -0.09 -15.85 -5.17
C TYR A 90 -0.22 -15.44 -6.65
N THR A 91 -0.67 -16.36 -7.50
CA THR A 91 -0.88 -16.10 -8.93
C THR A 91 -2.02 -15.10 -9.17
N GLN A 92 -3.12 -15.19 -8.42
CA GLN A 92 -4.22 -14.21 -8.51
C GLN A 92 -3.75 -12.83 -8.07
N PHE A 93 -2.98 -12.75 -6.99
CA PHE A 93 -2.39 -11.48 -6.55
C PHE A 93 -1.45 -10.89 -7.61
N GLN A 94 -0.56 -11.69 -8.20
CA GLN A 94 0.35 -11.21 -9.26
C GLN A 94 -0.43 -10.68 -10.47
N ARG A 95 -1.51 -11.36 -10.88
CA ARG A 95 -2.37 -10.91 -11.99
C ARG A 95 -3.08 -9.60 -11.65
N LEU A 96 -3.61 -9.49 -10.42
CA LEU A 96 -4.24 -8.26 -9.94
C LEU A 96 -3.23 -7.10 -9.90
N TRP A 97 -2.04 -7.34 -9.37
CA TRP A 97 -0.99 -6.34 -9.30
C TRP A 97 -0.55 -5.87 -10.68
N LYS A 98 -0.34 -6.81 -11.59
CA LYS A 98 -0.06 -6.51 -12.99
C LYS A 98 -1.19 -5.72 -13.64
N TYR A 99 -2.44 -6.04 -13.35
CA TYR A 99 -3.61 -5.30 -13.85
C TYR A 99 -3.63 -3.85 -13.33
N ILE A 100 -3.28 -3.62 -12.06
CA ILE A 100 -3.22 -2.29 -11.46
C ILE A 100 -2.07 -1.46 -12.06
N THR A 101 -0.90 -2.08 -12.27
CA THR A 101 0.33 -1.38 -12.69
C THR A 101 0.52 -1.32 -14.20
N THR A 102 -0.22 -2.12 -14.96
CA THR A 102 -0.04 -2.25 -16.39
C THR A 102 -1.38 -2.14 -17.14
N ARG A 103 -1.66 -1.01 -17.79
CA ARG A 103 -2.84 -0.81 -18.62
C ARG A 103 -2.43 -0.23 -19.97
N SER A 104 -3.11 -0.54 -21.08
CA SER A 104 -2.87 0.10 -22.38
C SER A 104 -3.98 1.10 -22.71
N THR A 105 -3.59 2.30 -23.10
CA THR A 105 -4.49 3.31 -23.67
C THR A 105 -4.53 3.24 -25.20
N LYS A 106 -3.83 2.28 -25.82
CA LYS A 106 -3.81 2.16 -27.27
C LYS A 106 -5.10 1.57 -27.81
N GLU A 107 -5.70 2.24 -28.78
CA GLU A 107 -6.79 1.67 -29.56
C GLU A 107 -6.41 0.32 -30.15
N ARG A 108 -7.33 -0.61 -30.12
CA ARG A 108 -7.17 -1.93 -30.72
C ARG A 108 -8.29 -2.16 -31.73
N THR A 109 -7.94 -2.66 -32.88
CA THR A 109 -8.89 -3.12 -33.89
C THR A 109 -8.92 -4.63 -33.93
N TYR A 110 -10.12 -5.21 -33.92
CA TYR A 110 -10.35 -6.62 -34.20
C TYR A 110 -11.43 -6.78 -35.27
N VAL A 111 -11.42 -7.94 -35.90
CA VAL A 111 -12.34 -8.26 -36.98
C VAL A 111 -13.31 -9.33 -36.50
N ARG A 112 -14.60 -9.12 -36.78
CA ARG A 112 -15.65 -10.14 -36.66
C ARG A 112 -16.27 -10.40 -38.03
N TYR A 113 -16.61 -11.65 -38.26
CA TYR A 113 -17.45 -12.04 -39.41
C TYR A 113 -18.88 -12.19 -38.92
N ILE A 114 -19.78 -11.36 -39.42
CA ILE A 114 -21.21 -11.41 -39.12
C ILE A 114 -21.92 -11.60 -40.46
N ASN A 115 -22.66 -12.71 -40.60
CA ASN A 115 -23.33 -13.09 -41.84
C ASN A 115 -22.42 -13.11 -43.09
N GLY A 116 -21.18 -13.59 -42.92
CA GLY A 116 -20.16 -13.65 -43.99
C GLY A 116 -19.46 -12.31 -44.31
N GLN A 117 -19.90 -11.21 -43.72
CA GLN A 117 -19.26 -9.90 -43.88
C GLN A 117 -18.22 -9.63 -42.81
N LYS A 118 -17.07 -9.11 -43.25
CA LYS A 118 -15.94 -8.73 -42.41
C LYS A 118 -16.17 -7.35 -41.79
N ILE A 119 -16.48 -7.29 -40.50
CA ILE A 119 -16.70 -6.04 -39.78
C ILE A 119 -15.47 -5.77 -38.88
N ARG A 120 -14.91 -4.58 -39.03
CA ARG A 120 -13.80 -4.10 -38.18
C ARG A 120 -14.38 -3.30 -37.02
N HIS A 121 -14.06 -3.70 -35.79
CA HIS A 121 -14.42 -3.01 -34.58
C HIS A 121 -13.18 -2.36 -33.98
N THR A 122 -13.32 -1.12 -33.54
CA THR A 122 -12.26 -0.38 -32.79
C THR A 122 -12.68 -0.28 -31.34
N ILE A 123 -11.81 -0.62 -30.43
CA ILE A 123 -12.00 -0.46 -28.98
C ILE A 123 -11.08 0.64 -28.52
N THR A 124 -11.65 1.71 -28.00
CA THR A 124 -10.94 2.76 -27.28
C THR A 124 -11.00 2.42 -25.79
N PRO A 125 -9.86 2.11 -25.11
CA PRO A 125 -9.87 1.75 -23.71
C PRO A 125 -10.32 2.93 -22.85
N VAL A 126 -11.29 2.70 -21.98
CA VAL A 126 -11.71 3.67 -20.95
C VAL A 126 -11.15 3.24 -19.61
N LEU A 127 -10.63 4.19 -18.86
CA LEU A 127 -10.03 3.94 -17.54
C LEU A 127 -11.07 3.35 -16.58
N GLY A 128 -10.77 2.16 -16.02
CA GLY A 128 -11.66 1.48 -15.08
C GLY A 128 -12.71 0.58 -15.72
N GLU A 129 -12.88 0.57 -17.04
CA GLU A 129 -13.81 -0.30 -17.74
C GLU A 129 -13.12 -1.53 -18.33
N LYS A 130 -13.77 -2.69 -18.19
CA LYS A 130 -13.36 -3.93 -18.83
C LYS A 130 -14.08 -4.04 -20.17
N ALA A 131 -13.37 -3.73 -21.26
CA ALA A 131 -13.94 -3.89 -22.59
C ALA A 131 -14.06 -5.39 -22.97
N ALA A 132 -15.18 -5.75 -23.59
CA ALA A 132 -15.36 -7.07 -24.17
C ALA A 132 -14.25 -7.35 -25.20
N HIS A 133 -13.67 -8.56 -25.18
CA HIS A 133 -12.57 -9.00 -26.04
C HIS A 133 -11.21 -8.29 -25.83
N ASN A 134 -11.05 -7.51 -24.80
CA ASN A 134 -9.76 -6.92 -24.45
C ASN A 134 -9.18 -7.64 -23.24
N SER A 135 -8.40 -8.70 -23.48
CA SER A 135 -7.78 -9.48 -22.41
C SER A 135 -6.61 -8.76 -21.71
N THR A 136 -6.11 -7.68 -22.30
CA THR A 136 -4.93 -7.00 -21.76
C THR A 136 -5.01 -5.50 -21.99
N VAL A 137 -5.44 -4.78 -20.99
CA VAL A 137 -5.26 -3.33 -20.91
C VAL A 137 -3.87 -3.11 -20.29
N ILE A 138 -2.93 -2.56 -21.05
CA ILE A 138 -1.55 -2.35 -20.57
C ILE A 138 -1.35 -0.87 -20.27
N TYR A 139 -1.18 -0.51 -19.00
CA TYR A 139 -0.46 0.69 -18.61
C TYR A 139 1.00 0.29 -18.43
N SER A 140 1.91 0.96 -19.06
CA SER A 140 3.25 1.02 -18.53
C SER A 140 3.35 2.30 -17.71
N LEU A 141 3.44 2.18 -16.42
CA LEU A 141 4.02 3.22 -15.61
C LEU A 141 5.48 3.39 -16.06
N ASP A 142 5.98 4.62 -16.09
CA ASP A 142 7.38 4.91 -16.42
C ASP A 142 8.35 4.31 -15.38
N PHE A 143 7.81 3.74 -14.32
CA PHE A 143 8.52 3.11 -13.22
C PHE A 143 7.82 1.82 -12.78
N GLN A 144 8.61 0.89 -12.27
CA GLN A 144 8.07 -0.31 -11.64
C GLN A 144 7.69 0.03 -10.19
N VAL A 145 6.49 -0.36 -9.79
CA VAL A 145 6.02 -0.24 -8.42
C VAL A 145 5.71 -1.61 -7.85
N THR A 146 6.20 -1.87 -6.65
CA THR A 146 5.93 -3.09 -5.89
C THR A 146 5.15 -2.76 -4.62
N PRO A 147 4.41 -3.71 -4.03
CA PRO A 147 3.74 -3.50 -2.74
C PRO A 147 4.70 -3.03 -1.64
N HIS A 148 5.93 -3.52 -1.67
CA HIS A 148 6.96 -3.13 -0.71
C HIS A 148 7.38 -1.65 -0.85
N GLN A 149 7.46 -1.13 -2.08
CA GLN A 149 7.74 0.29 -2.31
C GLN A 149 6.62 1.20 -1.81
N LEU A 150 5.34 0.78 -1.88
CA LEU A 150 4.25 1.55 -1.28
C LEU A 150 4.41 1.68 0.24
N ARG A 151 4.79 0.60 0.91
CA ARG A 151 5.12 0.63 2.34
C ARG A 151 6.36 1.49 2.63
N HIS A 152 7.39 1.42 1.80
CA HIS A 152 8.55 2.31 1.91
C HIS A 152 8.15 3.78 1.82
N THR A 153 7.29 4.13 0.86
CA THR A 153 6.75 5.49 0.72
C THR A 153 6.00 5.93 1.99
N TYR A 154 5.17 5.05 2.57
CA TYR A 154 4.50 5.34 3.84
C TYR A 154 5.49 5.70 4.96
N ILE A 155 6.51 4.85 5.16
CA ILE A 155 7.54 5.06 6.18
C ILE A 155 8.30 6.37 5.93
N THR A 156 8.70 6.61 4.69
CA THR A 156 9.42 7.82 4.29
C THR A 156 8.60 9.08 4.53
N ASN A 157 7.30 9.05 4.20
CA ASN A 157 6.39 10.16 4.44
C ASN A 157 6.23 10.48 5.94
N LEU A 158 6.14 9.46 6.80
CA LEU A 158 6.12 9.66 8.26
C LEU A 158 7.39 10.34 8.75
N ILE A 159 8.55 9.93 8.23
CA ILE A 159 9.84 10.52 8.59
C ILE A 159 9.93 11.98 8.11
N TYR A 160 9.49 12.28 6.90
CA TYR A 160 9.43 13.66 6.40
C TYR A 160 8.46 14.53 7.19
N ALA A 161 7.36 13.97 7.65
CA ALA A 161 6.41 14.65 8.55
C ALA A 161 6.94 14.85 9.98
N GLY A 162 8.17 14.40 10.29
CA GLY A 162 8.80 14.58 11.59
C GLY A 162 8.34 13.61 12.67
N VAL A 163 7.64 12.53 12.30
CA VAL A 163 7.24 11.49 13.25
C VAL A 163 8.49 10.84 13.85
N ASP A 164 8.50 10.64 15.16
CA ASP A 164 9.66 10.10 15.87
C ASP A 164 9.96 8.63 15.44
N PRO A 165 11.23 8.21 15.51
CA PRO A 165 11.65 6.89 15.03
C PRO A 165 10.97 5.72 15.74
N LYS A 166 10.58 5.85 17.03
CA LYS A 166 9.90 4.79 17.77
C LYS A 166 8.47 4.60 17.30
N THR A 167 7.76 5.69 17.06
CA THR A 167 6.41 5.65 16.46
C THR A 167 6.47 5.09 15.05
N VAL A 168 7.43 5.49 14.22
CA VAL A 168 7.63 4.92 12.88
C VAL A 168 7.95 3.42 12.97
N GLN A 169 8.80 3.00 13.90
CA GLN A 169 9.12 1.58 14.14
C GLN A 169 7.85 0.78 14.49
N TYR A 170 7.04 1.30 15.40
CA TYR A 170 5.78 0.68 15.80
C TYR A 170 4.81 0.56 14.64
N LEU A 171 4.50 1.66 13.95
CA LEU A 171 3.57 1.68 12.82
C LEU A 171 4.03 0.79 11.66
N ALA A 172 5.33 0.74 11.41
CA ALA A 172 5.92 -0.17 10.45
C ALA A 172 5.97 -1.63 10.92
N GLY A 173 5.88 -1.91 12.22
CA GLY A 173 6.04 -3.25 12.76
C GLY A 173 7.44 -3.82 12.49
N HIS A 174 8.47 -2.99 12.67
CA HIS A 174 9.86 -3.43 12.61
C HIS A 174 10.30 -3.97 13.97
N GLU A 175 10.72 -5.21 14.01
CA GLU A 175 11.24 -5.83 15.21
C GLU A 175 12.54 -5.17 15.67
N ASN A 176 13.43 -4.88 14.71
CA ASN A 176 14.70 -4.21 14.96
C ASN A 176 14.62 -2.73 14.60
N SER A 177 14.99 -1.87 15.56
CA SER A 177 15.08 -0.41 15.37
C SER A 177 16.09 -0.01 14.30
N LYS A 178 17.13 -0.83 14.06
CA LYS A 178 18.15 -0.57 13.03
C LYS A 178 17.52 -0.32 11.66
N VAL A 179 16.53 -1.15 11.25
CA VAL A 179 15.85 -0.97 9.95
C VAL A 179 15.20 0.40 9.83
N THR A 180 14.51 0.85 10.90
CA THR A 180 13.90 2.18 10.93
C THR A 180 14.94 3.27 10.91
N MET A 181 16.01 3.12 11.70
CA MET A 181 17.09 4.10 11.78
C MET A 181 17.87 4.23 10.48
N ASP A 182 18.12 3.13 9.76
CA ASP A 182 18.77 3.15 8.46
C ASP A 182 17.95 3.94 7.43
N ILE A 183 16.61 3.77 7.44
CA ILE A 183 15.73 4.56 6.57
C ILE A 183 15.73 6.02 7.00
N TYR A 184 15.67 6.28 8.32
CA TYR A 184 15.68 7.62 8.88
C TYR A 184 16.97 8.38 8.49
N ALA A 185 18.12 7.71 8.62
CA ALA A 185 19.40 8.26 8.21
C ALA A 185 19.44 8.61 6.72
N LYS A 186 18.99 7.71 5.85
CA LYS A 186 18.93 7.98 4.40
C LYS A 186 18.03 9.16 4.05
N VAL A 187 16.89 9.30 4.71
CA VAL A 187 15.93 10.38 4.44
C VAL A 187 16.44 11.73 4.94
N LYS A 188 16.99 11.78 6.16
CA LYS A 188 17.43 13.03 6.81
C LYS A 188 18.79 13.52 6.30
N TYR A 189 19.75 12.60 6.09
CA TYR A 189 21.12 12.99 5.74
C TYR A 189 21.31 13.27 4.24
N ASN A 190 20.35 12.88 3.40
CA ASN A 190 20.37 13.24 1.97
C ASN A 190 19.88 14.67 1.69
N ASN A 191 19.59 15.47 2.72
CA ASN A 191 19.21 16.88 2.55
C ASN A 191 20.13 17.79 3.39
N PRO A 192 21.27 18.23 2.82
CA PRO A 192 22.26 19.08 3.52
C PRO A 192 21.68 20.39 4.06
N ASP A 193 20.70 20.98 3.35
CA ASP A 193 20.09 22.25 3.75
C ASP A 193 19.28 22.10 5.04
N VAL A 194 18.54 20.99 5.18
CA VAL A 194 17.80 20.68 6.41
C VAL A 194 18.76 20.45 7.58
N LEU A 195 19.87 19.73 7.35
CA LEU A 195 20.88 19.52 8.38
C LEU A 195 21.53 20.83 8.81
N SER A 196 21.89 21.68 7.85
CA SER A 196 22.46 22.99 8.13
C SER A 196 21.53 23.86 8.98
N ALA A 197 20.22 23.89 8.62
CA ALA A 197 19.23 24.63 9.40
C ALA A 197 19.09 24.07 10.83
N VAL A 198 19.05 22.74 11.00
CA VAL A 198 18.97 22.10 12.32
C VAL A 198 20.20 22.44 13.18
N VAL A 199 21.39 22.33 12.62
CA VAL A 199 22.67 22.68 13.34
C VAL A 199 22.69 24.14 13.71
N ASN A 200 22.36 25.04 12.78
CA ASN A 200 22.36 26.48 13.04
C ASN A 200 21.33 26.85 14.13
N ASN A 201 20.13 26.30 14.09
CA ASN A 201 19.11 26.54 15.13
C ASN A 201 19.53 26.01 16.50
N ALA A 202 20.14 24.84 16.57
CA ALA A 202 20.63 24.26 17.80
C ALA A 202 21.76 25.10 18.42
N LEU A 203 22.68 25.60 17.59
CA LEU A 203 23.80 26.42 18.05
C LEU A 203 23.36 27.86 18.38
N SER A 204 22.43 28.45 17.61
CA SER A 204 21.90 29.79 17.91
C SER A 204 21.17 29.85 19.25
N SER A 205 20.51 28.80 19.66
CA SER A 205 19.87 28.71 20.98
C SER A 205 20.87 28.65 22.14
N VAL A 206 22.06 28.12 21.89
CA VAL A 206 23.15 28.03 22.89
C VAL A 206 23.93 29.33 23.00
N TYR A 207 24.19 30.03 21.88
CA TYR A 207 25.04 31.24 21.84
C TYR A 207 24.24 32.54 21.83
N GLY A 208 22.94 32.53 21.55
CA GLY A 208 22.08 33.72 21.51
C GLY A 208 21.82 34.38 22.87
N ASN A 209 22.10 33.70 23.98
CA ASN A 209 21.93 34.23 25.33
C ASN A 209 23.23 34.88 25.92
N SER A 210 24.33 34.97 25.16
CA SER A 210 25.63 35.43 25.70
C SER A 210 26.00 36.85 25.27
N VAL A 211 25.11 37.64 24.65
CA VAL A 211 25.42 38.98 24.12
C VAL A 211 24.65 40.11 24.82
N ASN A 212 23.93 39.85 25.90
CA ASN A 212 23.29 40.88 26.71
C ASN A 212 23.68 40.71 28.19
N SER A 213 24.93 40.98 28.50
CA SER A 213 25.42 41.27 29.87
C SER A 213 26.53 42.30 29.83
#